data_0949af0b36ea79c271ecd20fbd7258ad
#
_entry.id   0949af0b36ea79c271ecd20fbd7258ad
#
_cell.length_a   1.000
_cell.length_b   1.000
_cell.length_c   1.000
_cell.angle_alpha   90.00
_cell.angle_beta   90.00
_cell.angle_gamma   90.00
#
_symmetry.space_group_name_H-M   'P 1'
#
loop_
_entity.id
_entity.type
_entity.pdbx_description
1 polymer ?
#
loop_
_entity_poly.entity_id
_entity_poly.type
_entity_poly.pdbx_seq_one_letter_code
_entity_poly.pdbx_strand_id
1 'polypeptide(L)'
;MNFISSHPAFNDTIDSLKNEFKDDKSNNVIICGAHDFSRTQSIDLYKKKYDKVIVFNQEPLTATQRQFMHKGYFDWLKQADEVWDYDKQNIEVLKLIRPDVKLHILKPYKDWSKYSPVEKDIDILFYGALNEHRRAVLEELKKKYKVVILNSWDGNVIDNHIMRSKILLNIHYYYESSMQEQARMIRWIGSPCRIISEKSWKNYLGVEEKEYSELLNV
;
A
#
# COMPACT_ATOMS: atom_id res chain seq x y z
N MET A 1 18.84 -3.18 -9.80
CA MET A 1 17.53 -3.68 -9.29
C MET A 1 16.42 -3.33 -10.29
N ASN A 2 15.52 -4.26 -10.58
CA ASN A 2 14.34 -4.08 -11.44
C ASN A 2 13.06 -4.16 -10.62
N PHE A 3 11.96 -3.52 -11.09
CA PHE A 3 10.69 -3.47 -10.37
C PHE A 3 9.54 -3.74 -11.32
N ILE A 4 8.62 -4.61 -10.92
CA ILE A 4 7.44 -5.02 -11.72
C ILE A 4 6.22 -4.99 -10.80
N SER A 5 5.11 -4.47 -11.31
CA SER A 5 3.81 -4.52 -10.61
C SER A 5 2.70 -5.00 -11.53
N SER A 6 1.71 -5.66 -10.96
CA SER A 6 0.52 -6.13 -11.69
C SER A 6 -0.51 -5.02 -11.90
N HIS A 7 -0.51 -3.99 -11.05
CA HIS A 7 -1.54 -2.95 -11.05
C HIS A 7 -0.97 -1.59 -10.62
N PRO A 8 -1.48 -0.47 -11.16
CA PRO A 8 -1.06 0.88 -10.73
C PRO A 8 -1.22 1.18 -9.24
N ALA A 9 -2.06 0.46 -8.52
CA ALA A 9 -2.19 0.58 -7.06
C ALA A 9 -0.87 0.33 -6.31
N PHE A 10 0.10 -0.35 -6.92
CA PHE A 10 1.42 -0.62 -6.35
C PHE A 10 2.49 0.42 -6.73
N ASN A 11 2.14 1.47 -7.50
CA ASN A 11 3.11 2.46 -7.96
C ASN A 11 3.83 3.15 -6.81
N ASP A 12 3.13 3.51 -5.72
CA ASP A 12 3.75 4.16 -4.56
C ASP A 12 4.75 3.25 -3.84
N THR A 13 4.46 1.95 -3.79
CA THR A 13 5.42 0.96 -3.31
C THR A 13 6.64 0.88 -4.24
N ILE A 14 6.41 0.79 -5.54
CA ILE A 14 7.50 0.75 -6.54
C ILE A 14 8.37 2.00 -6.46
N ASP A 15 7.78 3.18 -6.30
CA ASP A 15 8.53 4.44 -6.22
C ASP A 15 9.33 4.54 -4.91
N SER A 16 8.77 4.05 -3.79
CA SER A 16 9.49 3.91 -2.53
C SER A 16 10.72 3.00 -2.69
N LEU A 17 10.52 1.83 -3.29
CA LEU A 17 11.61 0.86 -3.54
C LEU A 17 12.65 1.40 -4.52
N LYS A 18 12.25 2.06 -5.62
CA LYS A 18 13.17 2.69 -6.56
C LYS A 18 14.04 3.75 -5.89
N ASN A 19 13.44 4.56 -4.99
CA ASN A 19 14.18 5.55 -4.24
C ASN A 19 15.19 4.90 -3.27
N GLU A 20 14.79 3.82 -2.61
CA GLU A 20 15.65 3.08 -1.69
C GLU A 20 16.81 2.38 -2.39
N PHE A 21 16.54 1.73 -3.52
CA PHE A 21 17.50 0.92 -4.28
C PHE A 21 18.07 1.64 -5.51
N LYS A 22 18.06 2.99 -5.53
CA LYS A 22 18.48 3.81 -6.69
C LYS A 22 19.89 3.52 -7.18
N ASP A 23 20.79 3.14 -6.27
CA ASP A 23 22.20 2.85 -6.58
C ASP A 23 22.48 1.36 -6.81
N ASP A 24 21.49 0.49 -6.65
CA ASP A 24 21.60 -0.95 -6.88
C ASP A 24 21.59 -1.26 -8.37
N LYS A 25 22.73 -1.77 -8.87
CA LYS A 25 22.93 -2.14 -10.29
C LYS A 25 22.74 -3.63 -10.56
N SER A 26 22.27 -4.40 -9.58
CA SER A 26 22.01 -5.83 -9.76
C SER A 26 20.92 -6.10 -10.79
N ASN A 27 20.98 -7.27 -11.43
CA ASN A 27 19.89 -7.74 -12.28
C ASN A 27 18.82 -8.50 -11.49
N ASN A 28 18.60 -8.13 -10.23
CA ASN A 28 17.50 -8.65 -9.41
C ASN A 28 16.19 -8.00 -9.77
N VAL A 29 15.06 -8.65 -9.45
CA VAL A 29 13.72 -8.08 -9.62
C VAL A 29 12.89 -8.18 -8.34
N ILE A 30 12.18 -7.09 -8.00
CA ILE A 30 11.13 -7.08 -6.98
C ILE A 30 9.77 -7.04 -7.68
N ILE A 31 8.89 -7.99 -7.36
CA ILE A 31 7.56 -8.15 -7.94
C ILE A 31 6.51 -7.83 -6.90
N CYS A 32 5.71 -6.78 -7.16
CA CYS A 32 4.53 -6.39 -6.39
C CYS A 32 3.26 -6.87 -7.12
N GLY A 33 2.27 -7.39 -6.36
CA GLY A 33 1.05 -7.95 -6.96
C GLY A 33 1.26 -9.34 -7.57
N ALA A 34 2.19 -10.12 -7.04
CA ALA A 34 2.48 -11.47 -7.52
C ALA A 34 1.25 -12.41 -7.48
N HIS A 35 0.27 -12.14 -6.62
CA HIS A 35 -1.00 -12.87 -6.57
C HIS A 35 -1.80 -12.76 -7.87
N ASP A 36 -1.70 -11.65 -8.61
CA ASP A 36 -2.33 -11.51 -9.93
C ASP A 36 -1.53 -12.24 -11.02
N PHE A 37 -0.21 -12.00 -11.08
CA PHE A 37 0.66 -12.65 -12.07
C PHE A 37 0.58 -14.18 -11.98
N SER A 38 0.56 -14.73 -10.76
CA SER A 38 0.52 -16.16 -10.52
C SER A 38 -0.77 -16.88 -10.96
N ARG A 39 -1.80 -16.14 -11.40
CA ARG A 39 -3.01 -16.70 -12.02
C ARG A 39 -2.75 -17.15 -13.45
N THR A 40 -1.83 -16.51 -14.16
CA THR A 40 -1.63 -16.70 -15.60
C THR A 40 -0.19 -17.00 -16.00
N GLN A 41 0.77 -16.81 -15.09
CA GLN A 41 2.20 -16.92 -15.38
C GLN A 41 2.93 -17.82 -14.38
N SER A 42 3.99 -18.48 -14.83
CA SER A 42 4.95 -19.16 -13.97
C SER A 42 6.04 -18.19 -13.50
N ILE A 43 6.50 -18.32 -12.26
CA ILE A 43 7.64 -17.57 -11.73
C ILE A 43 8.94 -17.87 -12.52
N ASP A 44 9.03 -19.04 -13.18
CA ASP A 44 10.19 -19.42 -13.99
C ASP A 44 10.47 -18.44 -15.14
N LEU A 45 9.45 -17.74 -15.64
CA LEU A 45 9.64 -16.68 -16.65
C LEU A 45 10.55 -15.58 -16.14
N TYR A 46 10.42 -15.24 -14.86
CA TYR A 46 11.24 -14.22 -14.20
C TYR A 46 12.59 -14.76 -13.78
N LYS A 47 12.67 -15.99 -13.28
CA LYS A 47 13.93 -16.66 -12.91
C LYS A 47 14.87 -16.88 -14.08
N LYS A 48 14.33 -17.01 -15.30
CA LYS A 48 15.16 -17.08 -16.52
C LYS A 48 15.76 -15.74 -16.93
N LYS A 49 15.16 -14.63 -16.48
CA LYS A 49 15.52 -13.27 -16.91
C LYS A 49 16.33 -12.50 -15.87
N TYR A 50 16.15 -12.81 -14.60
CA TYR A 50 16.73 -12.08 -13.48
C TYR A 50 17.56 -13.00 -12.60
N ASP A 51 18.61 -12.45 -11.99
CA ASP A 51 19.52 -13.19 -11.13
C ASP A 51 18.85 -13.61 -9.82
N LYS A 52 17.93 -12.80 -9.33
CA LYS A 52 17.12 -13.08 -8.15
C LYS A 52 15.72 -12.53 -8.33
N VAL A 53 14.71 -13.31 -7.94
CA VAL A 53 13.31 -12.94 -7.94
C VAL A 53 12.84 -12.77 -6.50
N ILE A 54 12.44 -11.55 -6.14
CA ILE A 54 11.91 -11.17 -4.83
C ILE A 54 10.41 -10.92 -4.99
N VAL A 55 9.59 -11.63 -4.25
CA VAL A 55 8.14 -11.36 -4.17
C VAL A 55 7.87 -10.48 -2.96
N PHE A 56 7.33 -9.28 -3.20
CA PHE A 56 6.89 -8.39 -2.13
C PHE A 56 5.38 -8.51 -1.94
N ASN A 57 4.97 -9.23 -0.89
CA ASN A 57 3.55 -9.34 -0.53
C ASN A 57 3.08 -8.04 0.13
N GLN A 58 1.89 -7.60 -0.25
CA GLN A 58 1.25 -6.38 0.26
C GLN A 58 -0.22 -6.63 0.62
N GLU A 59 -0.69 -7.85 0.41
CA GLU A 59 -2.06 -8.24 0.68
C GLU A 59 -2.20 -8.84 2.08
N PRO A 60 -3.28 -8.55 2.80
CA PRO A 60 -3.49 -9.09 4.14
C PRO A 60 -3.77 -10.60 4.09
N LEU A 61 -2.89 -11.37 4.67
CA LEU A 61 -3.01 -12.83 4.70
C LEU A 61 -3.88 -13.34 5.86
N THR A 62 -4.20 -12.45 6.80
CA THR A 62 -5.03 -12.72 7.97
C THR A 62 -6.52 -12.43 7.76
N ALA A 63 -6.86 -11.72 6.67
CA ALA A 63 -8.25 -11.40 6.34
C ALA A 63 -9.04 -12.65 5.97
N THR A 64 -10.33 -12.67 6.31
CA THR A 64 -11.23 -13.78 5.98
C THR A 64 -11.49 -13.90 4.49
N GLN A 65 -11.46 -12.77 3.76
CA GLN A 65 -11.60 -12.71 2.31
C GLN A 65 -10.26 -12.99 1.61
N ARG A 66 -9.94 -14.27 1.45
CA ARG A 66 -8.65 -14.71 0.86
C ARG A 66 -8.72 -14.98 -0.64
N GLN A 67 -9.49 -14.21 -1.40
CA GLN A 67 -9.64 -14.43 -2.85
C GLN A 67 -8.33 -14.37 -3.66
N PHE A 68 -7.29 -13.72 -3.12
CA PHE A 68 -5.95 -13.69 -3.70
C PHE A 68 -5.08 -14.87 -3.22
N MET A 69 -5.48 -15.60 -2.16
CA MET A 69 -4.77 -16.74 -1.60
C MET A 69 -5.11 -18.02 -2.40
N HIS A 70 -4.63 -18.13 -3.62
CA HIS A 70 -4.81 -19.31 -4.45
C HIS A 70 -3.52 -20.11 -4.58
N LYS A 71 -3.64 -21.38 -5.03
CA LYS A 71 -2.50 -22.30 -5.13
C LYS A 71 -1.31 -21.71 -5.90
N GLY A 72 -1.57 -21.06 -7.05
CA GLY A 72 -0.50 -20.47 -7.86
C GLY A 72 0.29 -19.41 -7.12
N TYR A 73 -0.36 -18.60 -6.27
CA TYR A 73 0.35 -17.61 -5.46
C TYR A 73 1.23 -18.27 -4.39
N PHE A 74 0.73 -19.30 -3.70
CA PHE A 74 1.56 -20.06 -2.75
C PHE A 74 2.75 -20.72 -3.43
N ASP A 75 2.57 -21.23 -4.64
CA ASP A 75 3.67 -21.83 -5.39
C ASP A 75 4.71 -20.77 -5.77
N TRP A 76 4.31 -19.55 -6.09
CA TRP A 76 5.22 -18.43 -6.32
C TRP A 76 5.99 -18.05 -5.05
N LEU A 77 5.31 -17.93 -3.91
CA LEU A 77 5.94 -17.62 -2.62
C LEU A 77 6.99 -18.66 -2.24
N LYS A 78 6.72 -19.96 -2.48
CA LYS A 78 7.68 -21.04 -2.22
C LYS A 78 8.89 -21.01 -3.13
N GLN A 79 8.69 -20.65 -4.39
CA GLN A 79 9.73 -20.71 -5.42
C GLN A 79 10.52 -19.42 -5.58
N ALA A 80 10.04 -18.28 -5.09
CA ALA A 80 10.78 -17.02 -5.09
C ALA A 80 12.13 -17.17 -4.36
N ASP A 81 13.14 -16.43 -4.77
CA ASP A 81 14.44 -16.46 -4.08
C ASP A 81 14.35 -15.77 -2.72
N GLU A 82 13.54 -14.71 -2.63
CA GLU A 82 13.16 -14.06 -1.36
C GLU A 82 11.66 -13.71 -1.36
N VAL A 83 11.09 -13.63 -0.16
CA VAL A 83 9.75 -13.07 0.07
C VAL A 83 9.87 -11.97 1.10
N TRP A 84 9.33 -10.81 0.77
CA TRP A 84 9.22 -9.66 1.65
C TRP A 84 7.78 -9.35 1.97
N ASP A 85 7.54 -8.77 3.16
CA ASP A 85 6.26 -8.23 3.58
C ASP A 85 6.51 -7.03 4.49
N TYR A 86 5.61 -6.07 4.52
CA TYR A 86 5.73 -4.91 5.39
C TYR A 86 4.96 -5.07 6.72
N ASP A 87 4.26 -6.18 6.91
CA ASP A 87 3.43 -6.42 8.10
C ASP A 87 3.84 -7.69 8.85
N LYS A 88 4.05 -7.56 10.17
CA LYS A 88 4.49 -8.69 11.01
C LYS A 88 3.44 -9.80 11.15
N GLN A 89 2.14 -9.48 11.12
CA GLN A 89 1.11 -10.52 11.19
C GLN A 89 1.14 -11.37 9.92
N ASN A 90 1.31 -10.74 8.76
CA ASN A 90 1.51 -11.47 7.52
C ASN A 90 2.75 -12.35 7.57
N ILE A 91 3.86 -11.83 8.12
CA ILE A 91 5.11 -12.61 8.24
C ILE A 91 4.90 -13.87 9.06
N GLU A 92 4.16 -13.82 10.17
CA GLU A 92 3.88 -15.01 10.95
C GLU A 92 3.07 -16.06 10.14
N VAL A 93 2.16 -15.62 9.28
CA VAL A 93 1.45 -16.54 8.36
C VAL A 93 2.39 -17.06 7.28
N LEU A 94 3.21 -16.20 6.69
CA LEU A 94 4.13 -16.57 5.62
C LEU A 94 5.22 -17.54 6.10
N LYS A 95 5.68 -17.44 7.34
CA LYS A 95 6.64 -18.37 7.95
C LYS A 95 6.17 -19.81 7.96
N LEU A 96 4.85 -20.05 7.95
CA LEU A 96 4.29 -21.41 7.81
C LEU A 96 4.57 -22.02 6.43
N ILE A 97 4.85 -21.17 5.44
CA ILE A 97 5.12 -21.56 4.04
C ILE A 97 6.63 -21.53 3.77
N ARG A 98 7.31 -20.48 4.27
CA ARG A 98 8.76 -20.30 4.14
C ARG A 98 9.32 -19.48 5.32
N PRO A 99 10.23 -20.05 6.10
CA PRO A 99 10.68 -19.44 7.37
C PRO A 99 11.58 -18.21 7.21
N ASP A 100 12.14 -17.97 6.02
CA ASP A 100 13.10 -16.90 5.71
C ASP A 100 12.47 -15.60 5.17
N VAL A 101 11.16 -15.43 5.36
CA VAL A 101 10.44 -14.20 5.00
C VAL A 101 11.02 -12.99 5.74
N LYS A 102 11.18 -11.88 5.02
CA LYS A 102 11.77 -10.65 5.55
C LYS A 102 10.73 -9.57 5.77
N LEU A 103 10.81 -8.92 6.93
CA LEU A 103 10.09 -7.67 7.16
C LEU A 103 10.78 -6.54 6.41
N HIS A 104 10.04 -5.86 5.52
CA HIS A 104 10.54 -4.72 4.77
C HIS A 104 9.54 -3.56 4.84
N ILE A 105 9.79 -2.62 5.74
CA ILE A 105 8.96 -1.43 5.92
C ILE A 105 9.25 -0.43 4.82
N LEU A 106 8.21 0.07 4.15
CA LEU A 106 8.34 1.07 3.09
C LEU A 106 8.89 2.39 3.63
N LYS A 107 9.67 3.09 2.82
CA LYS A 107 10.28 4.38 3.17
C LYS A 107 9.61 5.51 2.39
N PRO A 108 9.41 6.68 3.01
CA PRO A 108 8.96 7.86 2.27
C PRO A 108 9.87 8.16 1.09
N TYR A 109 9.28 8.47 -0.04
CA TYR A 109 10.02 8.73 -1.28
C TYR A 109 9.69 10.09 -1.90
N LYS A 110 8.55 10.67 -1.52
CA LYS A 110 8.05 11.91 -2.10
C LYS A 110 8.68 13.10 -1.40
N ASP A 111 9.24 14.01 -2.20
CA ASP A 111 9.75 15.28 -1.70
C ASP A 111 8.69 16.38 -1.89
N TRP A 112 7.89 16.58 -0.86
CA TRP A 112 6.82 17.57 -0.88
C TRP A 112 7.30 19.02 -0.84
N SER A 113 8.56 19.30 -0.48
CA SER A 113 9.12 20.64 -0.48
C SER A 113 9.23 21.28 -1.87
N LYS A 114 9.16 20.45 -2.91
CA LYS A 114 9.18 20.89 -4.32
C LYS A 114 7.84 21.44 -4.82
N TYR A 115 6.77 21.29 -4.02
CA TYR A 115 5.45 21.78 -4.39
C TYR A 115 5.20 23.16 -3.78
N SER A 116 4.74 24.12 -4.61
CA SER A 116 4.33 25.42 -4.09
C SER A 116 3.07 25.28 -3.22
N PRO A 117 2.97 26.03 -2.14
CA PRO A 117 1.74 26.08 -1.33
C PRO A 117 0.54 26.51 -2.19
N VAL A 118 -0.58 25.86 -1.97
CA VAL A 118 -1.85 26.15 -2.64
C VAL A 118 -2.97 26.29 -1.61
N GLU A 119 -4.05 26.96 -1.98
CA GLU A 119 -5.24 27.03 -1.14
C GLU A 119 -5.82 25.63 -0.86
N LYS A 120 -6.12 25.35 0.41
CA LYS A 120 -6.69 24.07 0.85
C LYS A 120 -8.21 24.14 0.82
N ASP A 121 -8.80 23.80 -0.31
CA ASP A 121 -10.24 23.83 -0.55
C ASP A 121 -10.93 22.47 -0.40
N ILE A 122 -10.19 21.43 -0.03
CA ILE A 122 -10.69 20.07 0.27
C ILE A 122 -10.48 19.82 1.76
N ASP A 123 -11.56 19.50 2.49
CA ASP A 123 -11.41 19.17 3.91
C ASP A 123 -10.82 17.79 4.09
N ILE A 124 -11.36 16.78 3.40
CA ILE A 124 -10.91 15.39 3.50
C ILE A 124 -10.74 14.81 2.10
N LEU A 125 -9.54 14.25 1.83
CA LEU A 125 -9.27 13.46 0.65
C LEU A 125 -9.20 11.97 1.02
N PHE A 126 -9.94 11.17 0.26
CA PHE A 126 -9.80 9.73 0.23
C PHE A 126 -9.55 9.27 -1.21
N TYR A 127 -8.64 8.32 -1.44
CA TYR A 127 -8.53 7.61 -2.71
C TYR A 127 -8.21 6.12 -2.50
N GLY A 128 -8.65 5.32 -3.45
CA GLY A 128 -8.53 3.86 -3.46
C GLY A 128 -9.86 3.17 -3.68
N ALA A 129 -9.84 1.84 -3.82
CA ALA A 129 -11.04 1.04 -4.06
C ALA A 129 -12.08 1.23 -2.93
N LEU A 130 -13.34 1.30 -3.30
CA LEU A 130 -14.45 1.45 -2.37
C LEU A 130 -15.13 0.10 -2.12
N ASN A 131 -15.35 -0.20 -0.84
CA ASN A 131 -16.24 -1.26 -0.38
C ASN A 131 -17.35 -0.66 0.52
N GLU A 132 -18.18 -1.49 1.10
CA GLU A 132 -19.31 -1.06 1.95
C GLU A 132 -18.81 -0.32 3.18
N HIS A 133 -17.81 -0.85 3.88
CA HIS A 133 -17.20 -0.24 5.07
C HIS A 133 -16.70 1.19 4.78
N ARG A 134 -15.89 1.36 3.72
CA ARG A 134 -15.36 2.66 3.31
C ARG A 134 -16.46 3.63 2.92
N ARG A 135 -17.48 3.16 2.18
CA ARG A 135 -18.61 3.99 1.77
C ARG A 135 -19.37 4.51 2.99
N ALA A 136 -19.67 3.67 3.98
CA ALA A 136 -20.39 4.06 5.17
C ALA A 136 -19.70 5.21 5.91
N VAL A 137 -18.38 5.13 6.15
CA VAL A 137 -17.60 6.21 6.78
C VAL A 137 -17.64 7.49 5.94
N LEU A 138 -17.37 7.38 4.63
CA LEU A 138 -17.26 8.54 3.76
C LEU A 138 -18.59 9.27 3.58
N GLU A 139 -19.71 8.57 3.52
CA GLU A 139 -21.05 9.19 3.43
C GLU A 139 -21.41 9.94 4.73
N GLU A 140 -21.05 9.42 5.90
CA GLU A 140 -21.25 10.16 7.16
C GLU A 140 -20.38 11.42 7.21
N LEU A 141 -19.12 11.34 6.79
CA LEU A 141 -18.22 12.49 6.76
C LEU A 141 -18.69 13.58 5.79
N LYS A 142 -19.27 13.23 4.65
CA LYS A 142 -19.83 14.18 3.68
C LYS A 142 -20.95 15.06 4.24
N LYS A 143 -21.60 14.65 5.32
CA LYS A 143 -22.64 15.46 5.98
C LYS A 143 -22.06 16.70 6.67
N LYS A 144 -20.76 16.70 7.00
CA LYS A 144 -20.09 17.74 7.78
C LYS A 144 -18.93 18.40 7.05
N TYR A 145 -18.30 17.72 6.09
CA TYR A 145 -17.04 18.10 5.47
C TYR A 145 -17.12 18.05 3.95
N LYS A 146 -16.31 18.87 3.28
CA LYS A 146 -16.07 18.73 1.84
C LYS A 146 -15.14 17.55 1.60
N VAL A 147 -15.72 16.37 1.39
CA VAL A 147 -15.01 15.12 1.13
C VAL A 147 -14.83 14.91 -0.36
N VAL A 148 -13.61 14.74 -0.81
CA VAL A 148 -13.29 14.30 -2.18
C VAL A 148 -12.91 12.84 -2.14
N ILE A 149 -13.61 12.03 -2.94
CA ILE A 149 -13.30 10.63 -3.19
C ILE A 149 -12.68 10.57 -4.58
N LEU A 150 -11.36 10.44 -4.64
CA LEU A 150 -10.63 10.45 -5.89
C LEU A 150 -10.54 9.04 -6.47
N ASN A 151 -11.02 8.88 -7.71
CA ASN A 151 -10.88 7.66 -8.48
C ASN A 151 -9.80 7.87 -9.57
N SER A 152 -8.55 7.85 -9.17
CA SER A 152 -7.41 8.00 -10.09
C SER A 152 -6.20 7.25 -9.55
N TRP A 153 -5.41 6.73 -10.50
CA TRP A 153 -4.08 6.18 -10.25
C TRP A 153 -2.96 7.04 -10.86
N ASP A 154 -3.31 8.18 -11.45
CA ASP A 154 -2.34 9.15 -11.95
C ASP A 154 -1.70 9.89 -10.77
N GLY A 155 -0.39 9.75 -10.63
CA GLY A 155 0.37 10.34 -9.53
C GLY A 155 0.28 11.87 -9.49
N ASN A 156 0.22 12.56 -10.64
CA ASN A 156 0.12 14.02 -10.69
C ASN A 156 -1.27 14.50 -10.24
N VAL A 157 -2.31 13.76 -10.65
CA VAL A 157 -3.68 14.04 -10.21
C VAL A 157 -3.81 13.85 -8.71
N ILE A 158 -3.24 12.75 -8.17
CA ILE A 158 -3.23 12.47 -6.74
C ILE A 158 -2.48 13.57 -5.98
N ASP A 159 -1.28 13.93 -6.41
CA ASP A 159 -0.46 14.97 -5.75
C ASP A 159 -1.17 16.33 -5.73
N ASN A 160 -1.81 16.73 -6.82
CA ASN A 160 -2.59 17.96 -6.87
C ASN A 160 -3.71 17.96 -5.82
N HIS A 161 -4.42 16.85 -5.67
CA HIS A 161 -5.47 16.74 -4.66
C HIS A 161 -4.91 16.72 -3.24
N ILE A 162 -3.79 16.05 -3.01
CA ILE A 162 -3.09 16.05 -1.71
C ILE A 162 -2.74 17.50 -1.33
N MET A 163 -2.12 18.27 -2.21
CA MET A 163 -1.72 19.65 -1.91
C MET A 163 -2.91 20.54 -1.53
N ARG A 164 -4.09 20.32 -2.11
CA ARG A 164 -5.34 21.05 -1.85
C ARG A 164 -6.10 20.54 -0.63
N SER A 165 -5.66 19.47 0.02
CA SER A 165 -6.39 18.81 1.11
C SER A 165 -5.87 19.25 2.47
N LYS A 166 -6.78 19.34 3.47
CA LYS A 166 -6.43 19.53 4.88
C LYS A 166 -6.08 18.19 5.53
N ILE A 167 -6.90 17.17 5.25
CA ILE A 167 -6.78 15.82 5.84
C ILE A 167 -6.69 14.78 4.72
N LEU A 168 -5.76 13.83 4.88
CA LEU A 168 -5.67 12.59 4.11
C LEU A 168 -6.19 11.46 4.98
N LEU A 169 -7.24 10.79 4.54
CA LEU A 169 -7.94 9.78 5.34
C LEU A 169 -7.65 8.37 4.81
N ASN A 170 -7.13 7.52 5.66
CA ASN A 170 -7.02 6.08 5.42
C ASN A 170 -8.10 5.32 6.17
N ILE A 171 -8.87 4.52 5.45
CA ILE A 171 -9.88 3.59 5.97
C ILE A 171 -9.48 2.20 5.46
N HIS A 172 -9.44 1.19 6.34
CA HIS A 172 -9.06 -0.16 5.96
C HIS A 172 -10.01 -0.73 4.91
N TYR A 173 -9.44 -1.41 3.91
CA TYR A 173 -10.28 -2.18 2.97
C TYR A 173 -10.76 -3.48 3.63
N TYR A 174 -9.84 -4.15 4.32
CA TYR A 174 -10.12 -5.35 5.11
C TYR A 174 -10.08 -4.97 6.59
N TYR A 175 -11.17 -4.42 7.12
CA TYR A 175 -11.27 -3.95 8.50
C TYR A 175 -10.92 -5.05 9.52
N GLU A 176 -11.16 -6.32 9.18
CA GLU A 176 -10.85 -7.47 10.01
C GLU A 176 -9.35 -7.72 10.18
N SER A 177 -8.52 -7.32 9.22
CA SER A 177 -7.07 -7.52 9.28
C SER A 177 -6.36 -6.44 10.08
N SER A 178 -6.96 -5.25 10.20
CA SER A 178 -6.36 -4.03 10.79
C SER A 178 -4.89 -3.81 10.42
N MET A 179 -4.48 -4.27 9.23
CA MET A 179 -3.14 -4.07 8.68
C MET A 179 -2.98 -2.62 8.20
N GLN A 180 -1.89 -1.96 8.58
CA GLN A 180 -1.62 -0.62 8.10
C GLN A 180 -1.34 -0.61 6.58
N GLU A 181 -2.13 0.11 5.81
CA GLU A 181 -2.03 0.14 4.34
C GLU A 181 -0.87 1.04 3.89
N GLN A 182 0.36 0.64 4.20
CA GLN A 182 1.57 1.40 3.89
C GLN A 182 1.68 1.74 2.41
N ALA A 183 1.31 0.83 1.52
CA ALA A 183 1.36 1.02 0.07
C ALA A 183 0.64 2.30 -0.41
N ARG A 184 -0.42 2.72 0.29
CA ARG A 184 -1.14 3.97 0.00
C ARG A 184 -0.55 5.16 0.75
N MET A 185 -0.29 4.98 2.04
CA MET A 185 0.07 6.08 2.91
C MET A 185 1.50 6.55 2.75
N ILE A 186 2.39 5.72 2.21
CA ILE A 186 3.81 6.06 2.09
C ILE A 186 4.04 7.32 1.23
N ARG A 187 3.19 7.57 0.24
CA ARG A 187 3.18 8.82 -0.55
C ARG A 187 2.89 10.05 0.30
N TRP A 188 2.05 9.90 1.33
CA TRP A 188 1.55 11.02 2.13
C TRP A 188 2.54 11.54 3.16
N ILE A 189 3.48 10.68 3.57
CA ILE A 189 4.45 11.02 4.62
C ILE A 189 5.28 12.23 4.20
N GLY A 190 5.31 13.24 5.06
CA GLY A 190 5.96 14.52 4.81
C GLY A 190 5.13 15.54 4.01
N SER A 191 3.90 15.17 3.57
CA SER A 191 2.98 16.13 2.94
C SER A 191 2.51 17.22 3.93
N PRO A 192 2.05 18.39 3.44
CA PRO A 192 1.55 19.47 4.29
C PRO A 192 0.13 19.21 4.83
N CYS A 193 -0.29 17.94 4.90
CA CYS A 193 -1.62 17.52 5.32
C CYS A 193 -1.54 16.79 6.66
N ARG A 194 -2.63 16.87 7.43
CA ARG A 194 -2.83 15.95 8.55
C ARG A 194 -3.19 14.58 7.98
N ILE A 195 -2.52 13.54 8.43
CA ILE A 195 -2.76 12.16 8.01
C ILE A 195 -3.49 11.46 9.14
N ILE A 196 -4.68 10.95 8.87
CA ILE A 196 -5.50 10.20 9.83
C ILE A 196 -5.77 8.82 9.23
N SER A 197 -5.51 7.78 10.00
CA SER A 197 -5.80 6.40 9.64
C SER A 197 -6.79 5.78 10.62
N GLU A 198 -7.66 4.92 10.11
CA GLU A 198 -8.32 3.93 10.95
C GLU A 198 -7.24 3.12 11.67
N LYS A 199 -7.50 2.76 12.93
CA LYS A 199 -6.51 2.16 13.81
C LYS A 199 -6.03 0.81 13.30
N SER A 200 -4.72 0.68 13.19
CA SER A 200 -4.01 -0.54 12.81
C SER A 200 -3.53 -1.29 14.04
N TRP A 201 -3.30 -2.60 13.93
CA TRP A 201 -2.70 -3.38 15.02
C TRP A 201 -1.26 -2.91 15.33
N LYS A 202 -0.57 -2.34 14.33
CA LYS A 202 0.76 -1.75 14.48
C LYS A 202 0.91 -0.52 13.59
N ASN A 203 1.21 0.60 14.19
CA ASN A 203 1.47 1.87 13.48
C ASN A 203 2.95 1.95 13.06
N TYR A 204 3.27 1.49 11.87
CA TYR A 204 4.64 1.51 11.33
C TYR A 204 5.07 2.89 10.82
N LEU A 205 4.13 3.71 10.36
CA LEU A 205 4.41 5.01 9.74
C LEU A 205 4.31 6.18 10.72
N GLY A 206 3.89 5.92 11.98
CA GLY A 206 3.76 6.97 12.99
C GLY A 206 2.70 8.02 12.70
N VAL A 207 1.65 7.66 11.94
CA VAL A 207 0.54 8.56 11.62
C VAL A 207 -0.47 8.61 12.75
N GLU A 208 -1.34 9.63 12.77
CA GLU A 208 -2.45 9.68 13.70
C GLU A 208 -3.45 8.55 13.40
N GLU A 209 -3.80 7.76 14.41
CA GLU A 209 -4.77 6.68 14.29
C GLU A 209 -6.00 6.93 15.16
N LYS A 210 -7.16 6.54 14.67
CA LYS A 210 -8.47 6.66 15.34
C LYS A 210 -9.23 5.36 15.26
N GLU A 211 -9.96 5.05 16.33
CA GLU A 211 -10.97 3.99 16.28
C GLU A 211 -12.06 4.35 15.26
N TYR A 212 -12.73 3.35 14.71
CA TYR A 212 -13.77 3.56 13.69
C TYR A 212 -14.81 4.61 14.09
N SER A 213 -15.28 4.55 15.33
CA SER A 213 -16.28 5.51 15.85
C SER A 213 -15.76 6.95 15.91
N GLU A 214 -14.45 7.13 16.07
CA GLU A 214 -13.82 8.45 16.16
C GLU A 214 -13.53 9.05 14.78
N LEU A 215 -13.43 8.22 13.73
CA LEU A 215 -13.23 8.68 12.35
C LEU A 215 -14.36 9.59 11.86
N LEU A 216 -15.56 9.45 12.42
CA LEU A 216 -16.72 10.28 12.06
C LEU A 216 -16.63 11.72 12.57
N ASN A 217 -15.60 12.04 13.36
CA ASN A 217 -15.36 13.35 13.98
C ASN A 217 -13.89 13.81 13.82
N VAL A 218 -13.34 13.62 12.65
CA VAL A 218 -11.96 14.02 12.30
C VAL A 218 -11.78 15.52 12.13
#